data_f86cde7032b1ce42791091b183b9b931
#
_entry.id   f86cde7032b1ce42791091b183b9b931
#
_cell.length_a   1.000
_cell.length_b   1.000
_cell.length_c   1.000
_cell.angle_alpha   90.00
_cell.angle_beta   90.00
_cell.angle_gamma   90.00
#
_symmetry.space_group_name_H-M   'P 1'
#
loop_
_entity.id
_entity.type
_entity.pdbx_description
1 polymer ?
#
loop_
_entity_poly.entity_id
_entity_poly.type
_entity_poly.pdbx_seq_one_letter_code
_entity_poly.pdbx_strand_id
1 'polypeptide(L)'
;SGSMGLTFIARASQPSCITFPNHTQNVGSFGDTISIHMNRNSSAFTHTVRYAFGNLSGTCIDAETGKAATAVTTGFRWTIPASFMELLPTVTSGSGTIYVDTYNGSTFVGTKYCGFTATVPASVKPSASIQVLDNTGINDIYGNLVKGLSKLYVKTTGTQAYKSPIKSYAVNANGVRYTAAEIVTGVLTKAGTTTVSATVTDGRGRTSAAASASFTVLDYTTPTVTKLSVMRCNEDGSANKRGGYCKVTFSAVITSLNSKNTAIYYLRYKKTTATDYTQVTMS
;
A
#
# COMPACT_ATOMS: atom_id res chain seq x y z
N SER A 1 29.09 5.53 -14.21
CA SER A 1 27.82 6.16 -14.65
C SER A 1 28.13 7.16 -15.76
N GLY A 2 27.85 6.76 -17.02
CA GLY A 2 28.03 7.65 -18.17
C GLY A 2 26.97 8.76 -18.12
N SER A 3 27.42 10.02 -18.09
CA SER A 3 26.51 11.17 -18.28
C SER A 3 25.98 11.12 -19.71
N MET A 4 24.67 10.94 -19.88
CA MET A 4 24.02 11.12 -21.18
C MET A 4 23.90 12.61 -21.49
N GLY A 5 24.16 12.99 -22.74
CA GLY A 5 24.14 14.38 -23.18
C GLY A 5 23.50 14.57 -24.55
N LEU A 6 22.94 15.74 -24.76
CA LEU A 6 22.46 16.22 -26.06
C LEU A 6 23.49 17.21 -26.62
N THR A 7 23.95 17.00 -27.86
CA THR A 7 24.91 17.90 -28.50
C THR A 7 24.29 18.63 -29.68
N PHE A 8 24.44 19.96 -29.70
CA PHE A 8 23.97 20.84 -30.77
C PHE A 8 25.16 21.50 -31.49
N ILE A 9 25.15 21.50 -32.82
CA ILE A 9 26.17 22.14 -33.62
C ILE A 9 25.59 23.40 -34.26
N ALA A 10 26.28 24.56 -34.09
CA ALA A 10 25.96 25.83 -34.66
C ALA A 10 26.81 26.11 -35.90
N ARG A 11 26.19 26.58 -37.03
CA ARG A 11 26.86 27.10 -38.21
C ARG A 11 26.69 28.60 -38.34
N ALA A 12 27.66 29.30 -38.91
CA ALA A 12 27.73 30.76 -38.97
C ALA A 12 26.51 31.46 -39.64
N SER A 13 25.80 30.77 -40.50
CA SER A 13 24.57 31.27 -41.18
C SER A 13 23.33 30.45 -40.86
N GLN A 14 23.37 29.57 -39.88
CA GLN A 14 22.25 28.69 -39.54
C GLN A 14 22.10 28.55 -38.01
N PRO A 15 20.86 28.29 -37.52
CA PRO A 15 20.65 28.00 -36.11
C PRO A 15 21.53 26.89 -35.63
N SER A 16 21.99 27.02 -34.38
CA SER A 16 22.89 26.07 -33.75
C SER A 16 22.17 24.79 -33.39
N CYS A 17 22.32 23.75 -34.21
CA CYS A 17 21.91 22.37 -33.79
C CYS A 17 22.45 21.36 -34.79
N ILE A 18 22.89 20.23 -34.29
CA ILE A 18 23.04 19.04 -35.12
C ILE A 18 21.67 18.63 -35.62
N THR A 19 21.57 18.40 -36.91
CA THR A 19 20.56 17.52 -37.46
C THR A 19 20.83 16.13 -36.93
N PHE A 20 20.25 15.73 -35.78
CA PHE A 20 20.02 14.34 -35.59
C PHE A 20 18.94 13.94 -36.57
N PRO A 21 19.22 13.02 -37.50
CA PRO A 21 18.18 12.51 -38.37
C PRO A 21 17.17 11.82 -37.47
N ASN A 22 16.00 12.43 -37.28
CA ASN A 22 14.76 11.85 -36.74
C ASN A 22 14.86 10.89 -35.52
N HIS A 23 15.86 11.02 -34.66
CA HIS A 23 16.01 10.14 -33.50
C HIS A 23 15.70 10.87 -32.20
N THR A 24 14.65 10.43 -31.52
CA THR A 24 14.38 10.76 -30.13
C THR A 24 15.42 10.07 -29.26
N GLN A 25 16.18 10.81 -28.45
CA GLN A 25 17.21 10.24 -27.56
C GLN A 25 16.58 9.84 -26.22
N ASN A 26 16.96 8.65 -25.72
CA ASN A 26 16.68 8.29 -24.35
C ASN A 26 17.70 8.99 -23.45
N VAL A 27 17.21 9.86 -22.57
CA VAL A 27 18.04 10.70 -21.70
C VAL A 27 18.02 10.25 -20.23
N GLY A 28 17.47 9.05 -19.92
CA GLY A 28 17.41 8.51 -18.57
C GLY A 28 16.06 8.67 -17.93
N SER A 29 16.03 9.02 -16.67
CA SER A 29 14.80 9.12 -15.88
C SER A 29 14.43 10.56 -15.59
N PHE A 30 13.13 10.79 -15.37
CA PHE A 30 12.68 12.08 -14.83
C PHE A 30 13.33 12.30 -13.45
N GLY A 31 13.85 13.52 -13.24
CA GLY A 31 14.66 13.88 -12.10
C GLY A 31 16.16 13.71 -12.29
N ASP A 32 16.60 13.01 -13.34
CA ASP A 32 18.03 12.94 -13.69
C ASP A 32 18.53 14.26 -14.24
N THR A 33 19.81 14.54 -14.01
CA THR A 33 20.51 15.70 -14.59
C THR A 33 21.36 15.27 -15.78
N ILE A 34 21.07 15.86 -16.92
CA ILE A 34 21.76 15.60 -18.19
C ILE A 34 22.60 16.81 -18.60
N SER A 35 23.63 16.57 -19.42
CA SER A 35 24.43 17.63 -20.04
C SER A 35 23.85 18.00 -21.41
N ILE A 36 23.64 19.26 -21.66
CA ILE A 36 23.27 19.81 -22.96
C ILE A 36 24.48 20.57 -23.50
N HIS A 37 25.04 20.12 -24.62
CA HIS A 37 26.21 20.69 -25.24
C HIS A 37 25.84 21.39 -26.54
N MET A 38 26.48 22.52 -26.82
CA MET A 38 26.34 23.30 -28.04
C MET A 38 27.65 23.50 -28.71
N ASN A 39 27.77 23.05 -29.95
CA ASN A 39 28.90 23.36 -30.85
C ASN A 39 28.49 24.52 -31.73
N ARG A 40 28.88 25.73 -31.38
CA ARG A 40 28.57 26.95 -32.17
C ARG A 40 29.59 27.19 -33.23
N ASN A 41 29.13 27.56 -34.42
CA ASN A 41 30.00 27.91 -35.53
C ASN A 41 30.52 29.38 -35.54
N SER A 42 30.05 30.18 -34.59
CA SER A 42 30.48 31.57 -34.38
C SER A 42 30.60 31.85 -32.89
N SER A 43 31.70 32.48 -32.48
CA SER A 43 31.86 32.92 -31.09
C SER A 43 30.86 34.03 -30.70
N ALA A 44 30.26 34.69 -31.68
CA ALA A 44 29.21 35.69 -31.46
C ALA A 44 27.82 35.07 -31.14
N PHE A 45 27.62 33.77 -31.37
CA PHE A 45 26.33 33.13 -31.14
C PHE A 45 26.11 32.82 -29.66
N THR A 46 24.92 33.17 -29.19
CA THR A 46 24.38 32.75 -27.90
C THR A 46 23.05 32.01 -28.11
N HIS A 47 22.64 31.23 -27.11
CA HIS A 47 21.47 30.36 -27.24
C HIS A 47 20.55 30.51 -26.06
N THR A 48 19.23 30.49 -26.34
CA THR A 48 18.20 30.21 -25.34
C THR A 48 17.69 28.77 -25.53
N VAL A 49 17.70 28.00 -24.48
CA VAL A 49 17.27 26.58 -24.53
C VAL A 49 15.94 26.43 -23.83
N ARG A 50 14.98 25.92 -24.58
CA ARG A 50 13.61 25.70 -24.11
C ARG A 50 13.23 24.22 -24.19
N TYR A 51 12.25 23.82 -23.42
CA TYR A 51 11.63 22.51 -23.51
C TYR A 51 10.14 22.58 -23.82
N ALA A 52 9.60 21.49 -24.37
CA ALA A 52 8.19 21.16 -24.39
C ALA A 52 7.99 19.70 -23.99
N PHE A 53 7.01 19.45 -23.11
CA PHE A 53 6.64 18.11 -22.68
C PHE A 53 5.12 18.07 -22.44
N GLY A 54 4.38 17.37 -23.28
CA GLY A 54 2.92 17.42 -23.28
C GLY A 54 2.42 18.86 -23.46
N ASN A 55 1.66 19.35 -22.51
CA ASN A 55 1.17 20.75 -22.47
C ASN A 55 2.08 21.71 -21.67
N LEU A 56 3.21 21.21 -21.15
CA LEU A 56 4.18 22.02 -20.43
C LEU A 56 5.27 22.50 -21.37
N SER A 57 5.67 23.76 -21.23
CA SER A 57 6.79 24.36 -21.94
C SER A 57 7.45 25.42 -21.07
N GLY A 58 8.73 25.70 -21.34
CA GLY A 58 9.47 26.74 -20.63
C GLY A 58 10.93 26.78 -21.02
N THR A 59 11.66 27.73 -20.44
CA THR A 59 13.13 27.81 -20.57
C THR A 59 13.74 26.78 -19.60
N CYS A 60 14.75 26.02 -20.08
CA CYS A 60 15.51 25.13 -19.24
C CYS A 60 16.22 25.93 -18.14
N ILE A 61 16.32 25.34 -16.95
CA ILE A 61 17.07 25.91 -15.83
C ILE A 61 18.39 25.17 -15.70
N ASP A 62 19.48 25.90 -15.68
CA ASP A 62 20.80 25.31 -15.41
C ASP A 62 20.85 24.77 -13.97
N ALA A 63 21.11 23.48 -13.86
CA ALA A 63 21.12 22.77 -12.58
C ALA A 63 22.25 23.20 -11.63
N GLU A 64 23.32 23.80 -12.19
CA GLU A 64 24.48 24.25 -11.38
C GLU A 64 24.28 25.69 -10.85
N THR A 65 23.71 26.55 -11.68
CA THR A 65 23.56 27.97 -11.34
C THR A 65 22.18 28.35 -10.88
N GLY A 66 21.17 27.50 -11.13
CA GLY A 66 19.75 27.80 -10.89
C GLY A 66 19.16 28.87 -11.82
N LYS A 67 19.90 29.32 -12.84
CA LYS A 67 19.49 30.37 -13.77
C LYS A 67 18.84 29.78 -15.02
N ALA A 68 17.96 30.57 -15.63
CA ALA A 68 17.41 30.23 -16.93
C ALA A 68 18.54 30.13 -17.99
N ALA A 69 18.45 29.12 -18.85
CA ALA A 69 19.40 28.85 -19.93
C ALA A 69 19.22 29.82 -21.08
N THR A 70 19.51 31.07 -20.83
CA THR A 70 19.58 32.19 -21.79
C THR A 70 21.04 32.60 -21.99
N ALA A 71 21.40 33.05 -23.18
CA ALA A 71 22.76 33.43 -23.54
C ALA A 71 23.81 32.28 -23.32
N VAL A 72 23.40 31.03 -23.44
CA VAL A 72 24.28 29.85 -23.33
C VAL A 72 25.26 29.83 -24.53
N THR A 73 26.54 29.56 -24.25
CA THR A 73 27.58 29.54 -25.28
C THR A 73 28.10 28.15 -25.62
N THR A 74 28.35 27.29 -24.63
CA THR A 74 28.98 25.98 -24.84
C THR A 74 28.14 24.82 -24.34
N GLY A 75 27.37 25.04 -23.31
CA GLY A 75 26.51 24.00 -22.70
C GLY A 75 26.17 24.32 -21.26
N PHE A 76 25.31 23.49 -20.68
CA PHE A 76 24.89 23.57 -19.29
C PHE A 76 24.32 22.21 -18.86
N ARG A 77 24.02 22.05 -17.56
CA ARG A 77 23.36 20.86 -17.02
C ARG A 77 21.88 21.16 -16.78
N TRP A 78 21.01 20.27 -17.21
CA TRP A 78 19.58 20.39 -17.04
C TRP A 78 19.02 19.19 -16.27
N THR A 79 18.32 19.46 -15.17
CA THR A 79 17.55 18.44 -14.48
C THR A 79 16.19 18.30 -15.13
N ILE A 80 15.89 17.11 -15.65
CA ILE A 80 14.59 16.82 -16.26
C ILE A 80 13.51 16.92 -15.17
N PRO A 81 12.52 17.83 -15.28
CA PRO A 81 11.57 18.07 -14.20
C PRO A 81 10.82 16.79 -13.79
N ALA A 82 10.88 16.45 -12.51
CA ALA A 82 10.12 15.32 -11.97
C ALA A 82 8.60 15.51 -12.11
N SER A 83 8.13 16.77 -12.13
CA SER A 83 6.71 17.11 -12.35
C SER A 83 6.16 16.63 -13.69
N PHE A 84 7.00 16.36 -14.69
CA PHE A 84 6.56 15.78 -15.97
C PHE A 84 5.90 14.40 -15.78
N MET A 85 6.26 13.67 -14.73
CA MET A 85 5.62 12.41 -14.39
C MET A 85 4.13 12.53 -14.09
N GLU A 86 3.64 13.73 -13.73
CA GLU A 86 2.21 13.97 -13.51
C GLU A 86 1.38 13.90 -14.80
N LEU A 87 2.02 14.09 -15.95
CA LEU A 87 1.39 13.93 -17.27
C LEU A 87 1.41 12.46 -17.75
N LEU A 88 2.00 11.58 -16.98
CA LEU A 88 2.17 10.15 -17.30
C LEU A 88 1.50 9.25 -16.24
N PRO A 89 0.18 9.40 -15.99
CA PRO A 89 -0.47 8.73 -14.87
C PRO A 89 -0.57 7.20 -15.04
N THR A 90 -0.48 6.71 -16.29
CA THR A 90 -0.71 5.29 -16.64
C THR A 90 0.41 4.66 -17.46
N VAL A 91 1.45 5.42 -17.76
CA VAL A 91 2.61 4.95 -18.56
C VAL A 91 3.90 5.24 -17.83
N THR A 92 4.96 4.54 -18.18
CA THR A 92 6.27 4.60 -17.50
C THR A 92 7.33 5.35 -18.29
N SER A 93 6.99 5.90 -19.44
CA SER A 93 7.89 6.74 -20.26
C SER A 93 7.11 7.80 -20.98
N GLY A 94 7.78 8.89 -21.33
CA GLY A 94 7.22 9.99 -22.10
C GLY A 94 8.27 10.68 -22.95
N SER A 95 7.82 11.37 -23.99
CA SER A 95 8.66 12.09 -24.94
C SER A 95 8.42 13.59 -24.87
N GLY A 96 9.49 14.34 -25.01
CA GLY A 96 9.48 15.80 -25.10
C GLY A 96 10.44 16.29 -26.18
N THR A 97 10.54 17.60 -26.28
CA THR A 97 11.40 18.28 -27.25
C THR A 97 12.21 19.36 -26.56
N ILE A 98 13.50 19.43 -26.85
CA ILE A 98 14.38 20.54 -26.51
C ILE A 98 14.50 21.43 -27.76
N TYR A 99 14.29 22.71 -27.58
CA TYR A 99 14.48 23.75 -28.60
C TYR A 99 15.68 24.60 -28.25
N VAL A 100 16.47 24.93 -29.26
CA VAL A 100 17.62 25.82 -29.16
C VAL A 100 17.39 27.01 -30.08
N ASP A 101 17.10 28.16 -29.50
CA ASP A 101 16.98 29.41 -30.20
C ASP A 101 18.35 30.08 -30.24
N THR A 102 18.84 30.39 -31.44
CA THR A 102 20.17 30.98 -31.68
C THR A 102 20.04 32.45 -31.94
N TYR A 103 20.94 33.24 -31.35
CA TYR A 103 21.03 34.70 -31.52
C TYR A 103 22.44 35.12 -31.88
N ASN A 104 22.56 36.14 -32.69
CA ASN A 104 23.77 36.91 -32.93
C ASN A 104 23.59 38.29 -32.31
N GLY A 105 24.16 38.53 -31.15
CA GLY A 105 23.78 39.67 -30.32
C GLY A 105 22.29 39.57 -29.94
N SER A 106 21.53 40.62 -30.32
CA SER A 106 20.06 40.66 -30.15
C SER A 106 19.28 40.07 -31.33
N THR A 107 19.95 39.74 -32.43
CA THR A 107 19.29 39.28 -33.67
C THR A 107 19.02 37.80 -33.58
N PHE A 108 17.77 37.40 -33.70
CA PHE A 108 17.35 36.03 -33.80
C PHE A 108 17.80 35.42 -35.14
N VAL A 109 18.51 34.31 -35.08
CA VAL A 109 19.03 33.57 -36.24
C VAL A 109 18.09 32.44 -36.66
N GLY A 110 17.53 31.73 -35.70
CA GLY A 110 16.61 30.61 -35.92
C GLY A 110 16.57 29.64 -34.79
N THR A 111 15.68 28.62 -34.89
CA THR A 111 15.48 27.56 -33.90
C THR A 111 15.85 26.22 -34.50
N LYS A 112 16.52 25.39 -33.70
CA LYS A 112 16.67 23.93 -33.92
C LYS A 112 16.07 23.17 -32.73
N TYR A 113 15.74 21.90 -32.96
CA TYR A 113 15.15 21.11 -31.91
C TYR A 113 15.65 19.66 -31.96
N CYS A 114 15.52 18.95 -30.81
CA CYS A 114 15.81 17.54 -30.67
C CYS A 114 14.76 16.91 -29.76
N GLY A 115 14.23 15.75 -30.16
CA GLY A 115 13.36 14.96 -29.32
C GLY A 115 14.14 14.23 -28.21
N PHE A 116 13.52 14.05 -27.07
CA PHE A 116 14.03 13.21 -26.00
C PHE A 116 12.93 12.29 -25.43
N THR A 117 13.34 11.17 -24.86
CA THR A 117 12.48 10.30 -24.05
C THR A 117 13.08 10.15 -22.67
N ALA A 118 12.24 10.19 -21.64
CA ALA A 118 12.62 9.90 -20.27
C ALA A 118 11.66 8.90 -19.64
N THR A 119 12.14 8.17 -18.65
CA THR A 119 11.38 7.13 -17.95
C THR A 119 11.02 7.56 -16.54
N VAL A 120 9.89 7.09 -16.04
CA VAL A 120 9.52 7.22 -14.63
C VAL A 120 10.42 6.27 -13.82
N PRO A 121 11.19 6.75 -12.83
CA PRO A 121 12.06 5.91 -12.03
C PRO A 121 11.30 4.74 -11.38
N ALA A 122 11.91 3.56 -11.29
CA ALA A 122 11.29 2.39 -10.67
C ALA A 122 10.96 2.56 -9.19
N SER A 123 11.64 3.50 -8.52
CA SER A 123 11.40 3.89 -7.12
C SER A 123 10.11 4.69 -6.92
N VAL A 124 9.57 5.32 -7.98
CA VAL A 124 8.30 6.06 -7.92
C VAL A 124 7.16 5.06 -7.88
N LYS A 125 6.64 4.82 -6.68
CA LYS A 125 5.56 3.86 -6.39
C LYS A 125 4.51 4.52 -5.51
N PRO A 126 3.25 4.03 -5.53
CA PRO A 126 2.26 4.44 -4.56
C PRO A 126 2.68 3.99 -3.15
N SER A 127 2.06 4.52 -2.11
CA SER A 127 2.16 4.02 -0.75
C SER A 127 0.82 3.49 -0.27
N ALA A 128 0.86 2.56 0.68
CA ALA A 128 -0.32 1.98 1.31
C ALA A 128 -0.29 2.21 2.82
N SER A 129 -1.46 2.40 3.41
CA SER A 129 -1.68 2.35 4.85
C SER A 129 -2.92 1.50 5.15
N ILE A 130 -2.97 0.92 6.36
CA ILE A 130 -4.11 0.13 6.81
C ILE A 130 -4.60 0.62 8.17
N GLN A 131 -5.91 0.58 8.35
CA GLN A 131 -6.59 0.64 9.63
C GLN A 131 -7.27 -0.69 9.86
N VAL A 132 -7.08 -1.29 11.04
CA VAL A 132 -7.69 -2.57 11.40
C VAL A 132 -8.42 -2.41 12.72
N LEU A 133 -9.69 -2.79 12.75
CA LEU A 133 -10.56 -2.70 13.91
C LEU A 133 -11.22 -4.05 14.18
N ASP A 134 -11.51 -4.32 15.44
CA ASP A 134 -12.43 -5.41 15.79
C ASP A 134 -13.85 -5.04 15.34
N ASN A 135 -14.45 -5.87 14.51
CA ASN A 135 -15.81 -5.67 13.99
C ASN A 135 -16.90 -6.35 14.86
N THR A 136 -16.53 -6.84 16.04
CA THR A 136 -17.44 -7.64 16.90
C THR A 136 -17.58 -7.09 18.31
N GLY A 137 -16.73 -6.15 18.73
CA GLY A 137 -16.66 -5.65 20.11
C GLY A 137 -16.05 -6.65 21.11
N ILE A 138 -15.59 -7.80 20.64
CA ILE A 138 -15.01 -8.87 21.49
C ILE A 138 -13.72 -8.39 22.16
N ASN A 139 -12.91 -7.60 21.45
CA ASN A 139 -11.68 -7.03 22.00
C ASN A 139 -11.96 -6.11 23.20
N ASP A 140 -13.04 -5.35 23.18
CA ASP A 140 -13.41 -4.44 24.27
C ASP A 140 -13.83 -5.22 25.52
N ILE A 141 -14.43 -6.41 25.35
CA ILE A 141 -14.87 -7.27 26.44
C ILE A 141 -13.69 -8.00 27.06
N TYR A 142 -12.85 -8.66 26.23
CA TYR A 142 -11.82 -9.57 26.72
C TYR A 142 -10.40 -8.98 26.66
N GLY A 143 -10.20 -7.80 26.07
CA GLY A 143 -8.90 -7.15 25.94
C GLY A 143 -8.04 -7.68 24.80
N ASN A 144 -8.53 -8.67 24.06
CA ASN A 144 -7.91 -9.24 22.87
C ASN A 144 -8.98 -9.79 21.92
N LEU A 145 -8.60 -10.01 20.67
CA LEU A 145 -9.38 -10.78 19.72
C LEU A 145 -9.48 -12.25 20.19
N VAL A 146 -10.56 -12.94 19.82
CA VAL A 146 -10.83 -14.33 20.22
C VAL A 146 -11.12 -15.20 19.01
N LYS A 147 -10.44 -16.35 18.92
CA LYS A 147 -10.68 -17.37 17.89
C LYS A 147 -12.14 -17.84 17.92
N GLY A 148 -12.77 -17.91 16.75
CA GLY A 148 -14.17 -18.34 16.59
C GLY A 148 -15.21 -17.28 16.93
N LEU A 149 -14.83 -16.11 17.49
CA LEU A 149 -15.75 -15.04 17.88
C LEU A 149 -15.47 -13.73 17.16
N SER A 150 -14.20 -13.33 17.06
CA SER A 150 -13.82 -12.04 16.48
C SER A 150 -13.80 -12.07 14.96
N LYS A 151 -14.16 -10.91 14.37
CA LYS A 151 -13.98 -10.56 12.95
C LYS A 151 -13.22 -9.24 12.88
N LEU A 152 -12.47 -9.03 11.83
CA LEU A 152 -11.73 -7.79 11.58
C LEU A 152 -12.42 -6.96 10.48
N TYR A 153 -12.58 -5.67 10.73
CA TYR A 153 -12.77 -4.68 9.69
C TYR A 153 -11.40 -4.13 9.29
N VAL A 154 -11.09 -4.12 8.01
CA VAL A 154 -9.83 -3.60 7.46
C VAL A 154 -10.14 -2.55 6.41
N LYS A 155 -9.58 -1.35 6.60
CA LYS A 155 -9.61 -0.27 5.63
C LYS A 155 -8.20 -0.02 5.12
N THR A 156 -8.00 -0.13 3.81
CA THR A 156 -6.75 0.14 3.12
C THR A 156 -6.85 1.47 2.38
N THR A 157 -5.91 2.36 2.61
CA THR A 157 -5.80 3.63 1.90
C THR A 157 -4.53 3.64 1.05
N GLY A 158 -4.68 3.95 -0.24
CA GLY A 158 -3.56 4.14 -1.16
C GLY A 158 -3.28 5.62 -1.39
N THR A 159 -2.01 6.02 -1.35
CA THR A 159 -1.57 7.37 -1.71
C THR A 159 -0.86 7.34 -3.06
N GLN A 160 -1.30 8.19 -3.96
CA GLN A 160 -0.78 8.31 -5.32
C GLN A 160 0.64 8.90 -5.35
N ALA A 161 1.45 8.47 -6.30
CA ALA A 161 2.70 9.11 -6.67
C ALA A 161 2.53 9.79 -8.03
N TYR A 162 2.83 11.10 -8.12
CA TYR A 162 2.74 11.89 -9.34
C TYR A 162 1.44 11.63 -10.12
N LYS A 163 0.30 11.79 -9.45
CA LYS A 163 -1.05 11.66 -10.02
C LYS A 163 -1.39 10.29 -10.67
N SER A 164 -0.57 9.26 -10.45
CA SER A 164 -0.93 7.91 -10.90
C SER A 164 -2.04 7.32 -10.03
N PRO A 165 -3.25 7.08 -10.55
CA PRO A 165 -4.38 6.65 -9.75
C PRO A 165 -4.16 5.26 -9.15
N ILE A 166 -4.70 5.02 -7.96
CA ILE A 166 -4.73 3.67 -7.39
C ILE A 166 -5.72 2.84 -8.21
N LYS A 167 -5.27 1.71 -8.72
CA LYS A 167 -6.00 0.85 -9.65
C LYS A 167 -6.54 -0.41 -8.99
N SER A 168 -5.82 -0.93 -8.01
CA SER A 168 -6.24 -2.15 -7.31
C SER A 168 -5.65 -2.24 -5.90
N TYR A 169 -6.29 -3.07 -5.10
CA TYR A 169 -5.92 -3.39 -3.73
C TYR A 169 -5.68 -4.89 -3.60
N ALA A 170 -4.76 -5.27 -2.72
CA ALA A 170 -4.57 -6.65 -2.31
C ALA A 170 -4.41 -6.68 -0.79
N VAL A 171 -5.42 -7.20 -0.10
CA VAL A 171 -5.48 -7.29 1.36
C VAL A 171 -5.44 -8.75 1.76
N ASN A 172 -4.49 -9.14 2.60
CA ASN A 172 -4.39 -10.48 3.16
C ASN A 172 -4.77 -10.42 4.64
N ALA A 173 -5.83 -11.10 5.02
CA ALA A 173 -6.32 -11.14 6.38
C ALA A 173 -6.95 -12.51 6.66
N ASN A 174 -6.69 -13.08 7.84
CA ASN A 174 -7.22 -14.38 8.28
C ASN A 174 -7.01 -15.52 7.26
N GLY A 175 -5.87 -15.49 6.53
CA GLY A 175 -5.54 -16.48 5.49
C GLY A 175 -6.30 -16.32 4.17
N VAL A 176 -7.08 -15.26 4.01
CA VAL A 176 -7.84 -14.96 2.78
C VAL A 176 -7.29 -13.71 2.13
N ARG A 177 -7.25 -13.71 0.78
CA ARG A 177 -6.90 -12.54 -0.02
C ARG A 177 -8.16 -11.84 -0.52
N TYR A 178 -8.23 -10.54 -0.32
CA TYR A 178 -9.31 -9.65 -0.76
C TYR A 178 -8.76 -8.61 -1.73
N THR A 179 -9.63 -8.09 -2.60
CA THR A 179 -9.29 -7.09 -3.62
C THR A 179 -9.99 -5.74 -3.42
N ALA A 180 -10.85 -5.63 -2.41
CA ALA A 180 -11.51 -4.38 -2.04
C ALA A 180 -10.66 -3.57 -1.07
N ALA A 181 -10.82 -2.24 -1.09
CA ALA A 181 -10.17 -1.31 -0.17
C ALA A 181 -10.67 -1.48 1.28
N GLU A 182 -11.94 -1.80 1.44
CA GLU A 182 -12.57 -2.04 2.73
C GLU A 182 -13.17 -3.44 2.75
N ILE A 183 -12.85 -4.20 3.80
CA ILE A 183 -13.30 -5.59 3.95
C ILE A 183 -13.68 -5.89 5.40
N VAL A 184 -14.54 -6.88 5.58
CA VAL A 184 -14.77 -7.55 6.85
C VAL A 184 -14.39 -9.02 6.67
N THR A 185 -13.55 -9.54 7.58
CA THR A 185 -13.15 -10.95 7.52
C THR A 185 -14.29 -11.88 7.98
N GLY A 186 -14.20 -13.16 7.66
CA GLY A 186 -14.86 -14.20 8.44
C GLY A 186 -14.34 -14.22 9.88
N VAL A 187 -14.93 -15.06 10.73
CA VAL A 187 -14.43 -15.27 12.09
C VAL A 187 -12.98 -15.75 12.06
N LEU A 188 -12.17 -15.29 13.00
CA LEU A 188 -10.77 -15.70 13.12
C LEU A 188 -10.68 -17.19 13.45
N THR A 189 -9.95 -17.94 12.65
CA THR A 189 -9.89 -19.42 12.77
C THR A 189 -8.65 -19.90 13.49
N LYS A 190 -7.65 -19.03 13.71
CA LYS A 190 -6.38 -19.37 14.37
C LYS A 190 -6.16 -18.51 15.60
N ALA A 191 -5.63 -19.09 16.66
CA ALA A 191 -5.11 -18.41 17.84
C ALA A 191 -3.63 -18.03 17.65
N GLY A 192 -3.13 -17.18 18.54
CA GLY A 192 -1.76 -16.66 18.49
C GLY A 192 -1.67 -15.35 17.74
N THR A 193 -0.50 -15.07 17.17
CA THR A 193 -0.30 -13.83 16.39
C THR A 193 -0.94 -13.95 15.02
N THR A 194 -1.83 -13.03 14.67
CA THR A 194 -2.37 -12.86 13.32
C THR A 194 -1.87 -11.56 12.72
N THR A 195 -1.53 -11.57 11.45
CA THR A 195 -1.06 -10.40 10.71
C THR A 195 -2.02 -10.10 9.57
N VAL A 196 -2.39 -8.83 9.46
CA VAL A 196 -3.09 -8.26 8.31
C VAL A 196 -2.08 -7.48 7.50
N SER A 197 -2.05 -7.65 6.19
CA SER A 197 -1.19 -6.88 5.29
C SER A 197 -1.93 -6.45 4.04
N ALA A 198 -1.56 -5.29 3.51
CA ALA A 198 -2.15 -4.79 2.27
C ALA A 198 -1.11 -4.09 1.39
N THR A 199 -1.30 -4.20 0.09
CA THR A 199 -0.60 -3.46 -0.94
C THR A 199 -1.59 -2.81 -1.90
N VAL A 200 -1.17 -1.75 -2.56
CA VAL A 200 -1.93 -1.10 -3.62
C VAL A 200 -1.10 -1.05 -4.90
N THR A 201 -1.77 -1.12 -6.06
CA THR A 201 -1.14 -0.99 -7.37
C THR A 201 -1.70 0.23 -8.08
N ASP A 202 -0.81 1.04 -8.65
CA ASP A 202 -1.18 2.28 -9.36
C ASP A 202 -1.48 2.05 -10.86
N GLY A 203 -1.84 3.15 -11.53
CA GLY A 203 -2.12 3.17 -12.97
C GLY A 203 -0.94 2.80 -13.86
N ARG A 204 0.30 2.95 -13.37
CA ARG A 204 1.54 2.52 -14.04
C ARG A 204 1.85 1.03 -13.85
N GLY A 205 1.02 0.31 -13.07
CA GLY A 205 1.24 -1.10 -12.73
C GLY A 205 2.26 -1.32 -11.61
N ARG A 206 2.60 -0.28 -10.84
CA ARG A 206 3.58 -0.36 -9.75
C ARG A 206 2.90 -0.60 -8.42
N THR A 207 3.45 -1.53 -7.65
CA THR A 207 2.91 -1.94 -6.36
C THR A 207 3.68 -1.29 -5.21
N SER A 208 2.97 -0.83 -4.19
CA SER A 208 3.51 -0.27 -2.96
C SER A 208 4.30 -1.31 -2.15
N ALA A 209 5.09 -0.84 -1.19
CA ALA A 209 5.46 -1.67 -0.06
C ALA A 209 4.20 -2.13 0.68
N ALA A 210 4.28 -3.26 1.39
CA ALA A 210 3.17 -3.75 2.20
C ALA A 210 3.03 -2.91 3.48
N ALA A 211 1.83 -2.43 3.74
CA ALA A 211 1.42 -1.97 5.05
C ALA A 211 0.92 -3.16 5.86
N SER A 212 1.31 -3.30 7.13
CA SER A 212 0.93 -4.44 7.96
C SER A 212 0.64 -4.05 9.40
N ALA A 213 -0.22 -4.85 10.06
CA ALA A 213 -0.51 -4.78 11.48
C ALA A 213 -0.66 -6.19 12.04
N SER A 214 -0.20 -6.41 13.28
CA SER A 214 -0.26 -7.71 13.95
C SER A 214 -1.06 -7.60 15.25
N PHE A 215 -1.82 -8.66 15.56
CA PHE A 215 -2.72 -8.73 16.69
C PHE A 215 -2.58 -10.09 17.38
N THR A 216 -2.80 -10.11 18.69
CA THR A 216 -2.91 -11.35 19.45
C THR A 216 -4.36 -11.82 19.45
N VAL A 217 -4.56 -13.10 19.14
CA VAL A 217 -5.86 -13.78 19.15
C VAL A 217 -5.82 -14.83 20.23
N LEU A 218 -6.69 -14.72 21.24
CA LEU A 218 -6.83 -15.72 22.30
C LEU A 218 -7.39 -17.02 21.72
N ASP A 219 -6.90 -18.13 22.21
CA ASP A 219 -7.50 -19.42 21.92
C ASP A 219 -8.84 -19.53 22.64
N TYR A 220 -9.80 -20.16 22.00
CA TYR A 220 -11.10 -20.43 22.58
C TYR A 220 -11.63 -21.76 22.06
N THR A 221 -12.11 -22.55 23.01
CA THR A 221 -12.89 -23.76 22.77
C THR A 221 -14.20 -23.66 23.53
N THR A 222 -15.28 -24.14 22.94
CA THR A 222 -16.59 -24.18 23.61
C THR A 222 -16.49 -24.99 24.91
N PRO A 223 -17.23 -24.57 25.96
CA PRO A 223 -17.28 -25.34 27.20
C PRO A 223 -17.68 -26.81 26.96
N THR A 224 -16.98 -27.72 27.61
CA THR A 224 -17.21 -29.14 27.43
C THR A 224 -17.32 -29.81 28.79
N VAL A 225 -18.37 -30.62 28.99
CA VAL A 225 -18.49 -31.51 30.15
C VAL A 225 -17.64 -32.73 29.88
N THR A 226 -16.56 -32.88 30.64
CA THR A 226 -15.60 -34.00 30.48
C THR A 226 -15.94 -35.25 31.30
N LYS A 227 -16.73 -35.08 32.36
CA LYS A 227 -17.20 -36.17 33.23
C LYS A 227 -18.59 -35.81 33.73
N LEU A 228 -19.48 -36.78 33.70
CA LEU A 228 -20.79 -36.73 34.32
C LEU A 228 -21.05 -38.08 34.99
N SER A 229 -21.39 -38.05 36.27
CA SER A 229 -21.74 -39.25 37.06
C SER A 229 -23.00 -38.97 37.86
N VAL A 230 -23.88 -39.93 37.86
CA VAL A 230 -25.14 -39.87 38.58
C VAL A 230 -25.26 -41.17 39.43
N MET A 231 -25.52 -41.01 40.74
CA MET A 231 -25.78 -42.15 41.60
C MET A 231 -26.96 -41.90 42.54
N ARG A 232 -27.67 -42.94 42.87
CA ARG A 232 -28.70 -42.90 43.87
C ARG A 232 -28.09 -42.85 45.28
N CYS A 233 -28.63 -42.01 46.16
CA CYS A 233 -28.03 -41.76 47.47
C CYS A 233 -29.06 -41.46 48.55
N ASN A 234 -28.62 -41.44 49.80
CA ASN A 234 -29.30 -40.84 50.92
C ASN A 234 -29.19 -39.31 50.86
N GLU A 235 -29.88 -38.64 51.80
CA GLU A 235 -29.84 -37.17 51.90
C GLU A 235 -28.46 -36.60 52.18
N ASP A 236 -27.62 -37.35 52.92
CA ASP A 236 -26.21 -37.04 53.20
C ASP A 236 -25.27 -37.27 52.05
N GLY A 237 -25.78 -37.75 50.91
CA GLY A 237 -24.99 -38.05 49.72
C GLY A 237 -24.29 -39.40 49.75
N SER A 238 -24.46 -40.23 50.78
CA SER A 238 -23.94 -41.57 50.85
C SER A 238 -24.63 -42.50 49.85
N ALA A 239 -23.88 -43.39 49.18
CA ALA A 239 -24.41 -44.29 48.16
C ALA A 239 -25.50 -45.22 48.72
N ASN A 240 -26.70 -45.20 48.15
CA ASN A 240 -27.82 -46.07 48.49
C ASN A 240 -28.67 -46.33 47.25
N LYS A 241 -28.71 -47.61 46.80
CA LYS A 241 -29.49 -48.01 45.61
C LYS A 241 -30.99 -47.80 45.76
N ARG A 242 -31.49 -47.71 47.02
CA ARG A 242 -32.89 -47.49 47.37
C ARG A 242 -33.15 -46.08 47.90
N GLY A 243 -32.13 -45.21 47.93
CA GLY A 243 -32.23 -43.84 48.43
C GLY A 243 -33.21 -43.00 47.62
N GLY A 244 -33.81 -42.00 48.28
CA GLY A 244 -34.75 -41.05 47.66
C GLY A 244 -34.08 -39.90 46.88
N TYR A 245 -32.75 -39.81 46.96
CA TYR A 245 -31.98 -38.68 46.39
C TYR A 245 -31.09 -39.17 45.27
N CYS A 246 -30.59 -38.19 44.47
CA CYS A 246 -29.67 -38.38 43.35
C CYS A 246 -28.48 -37.45 43.52
N LYS A 247 -27.27 -38.01 43.63
CA LYS A 247 -26.02 -37.23 43.59
C LYS A 247 -25.50 -37.16 42.16
N VAL A 248 -25.35 -35.92 41.66
CA VAL A 248 -24.78 -35.66 40.37
C VAL A 248 -23.42 -35.03 40.56
N THR A 249 -22.39 -35.61 39.95
CA THR A 249 -21.03 -35.10 39.95
C THR A 249 -20.61 -34.85 38.51
N PHE A 250 -20.02 -33.69 38.20
CA PHE A 250 -19.53 -33.42 36.87
C PHE A 250 -18.19 -32.73 36.93
N SER A 251 -17.46 -32.78 35.81
CA SER A 251 -16.29 -31.97 35.54
C SER A 251 -16.49 -31.28 34.18
N ALA A 252 -16.14 -30.00 34.10
CA ALA A 252 -16.22 -29.27 32.88
C ALA A 252 -14.92 -28.47 32.63
N VAL A 253 -14.59 -28.27 31.37
CA VAL A 253 -13.47 -27.45 30.94
C VAL A 253 -14.02 -26.23 30.28
N ILE A 254 -13.54 -25.06 30.69
CA ILE A 254 -13.79 -23.74 30.07
C ILE A 254 -12.45 -23.14 29.73
N THR A 255 -12.40 -22.44 28.61
CA THR A 255 -11.24 -21.63 28.22
C THR A 255 -11.30 -20.28 28.90
N SER A 256 -10.26 -19.91 29.66
CA SER A 256 -10.15 -18.56 30.23
C SER A 256 -9.82 -17.54 29.15
N LEU A 257 -10.58 -16.47 29.09
CA LEU A 257 -10.39 -15.31 28.21
C LEU A 257 -9.90 -14.13 29.07
N ASN A 258 -8.62 -14.08 29.38
CA ASN A 258 -8.01 -13.08 30.28
C ASN A 258 -8.72 -12.98 31.65
N SER A 259 -9.24 -14.08 32.16
CA SER A 259 -10.03 -14.15 33.41
C SER A 259 -11.26 -13.22 33.42
N LYS A 260 -11.76 -12.80 32.26
CA LYS A 260 -12.92 -11.92 32.12
C LYS A 260 -14.22 -12.66 31.81
N ASN A 261 -14.16 -13.98 31.58
CA ASN A 261 -15.33 -14.83 31.39
C ASN A 261 -15.59 -15.68 32.63
N THR A 262 -16.87 -15.92 32.90
CA THR A 262 -17.34 -16.79 33.99
C THR A 262 -18.17 -17.94 33.41
N ALA A 263 -18.28 -19.03 34.15
CA ALA A 263 -19.16 -20.15 33.79
C ALA A 263 -20.28 -20.29 34.80
N ILE A 264 -21.46 -20.54 34.29
CA ILE A 264 -22.62 -20.94 35.09
C ILE A 264 -23.05 -22.31 34.58
N TYR A 265 -23.25 -23.26 35.47
CA TYR A 265 -23.63 -24.60 35.11
C TYR A 265 -25.07 -24.87 35.49
N TYR A 266 -25.83 -25.50 34.61
CA TYR A 266 -27.20 -25.85 34.82
C TYR A 266 -27.37 -27.38 34.68
N LEU A 267 -28.05 -28.00 35.63
CA LEU A 267 -28.54 -29.35 35.52
C LEU A 267 -30.02 -29.31 35.18
N ARG A 268 -30.45 -30.08 34.20
CA ARG A 268 -31.86 -30.34 33.90
C ARG A 268 -32.15 -31.81 34.17
N TYR A 269 -33.17 -32.04 34.96
CA TYR A 269 -33.63 -33.40 35.29
C TYR A 269 -35.15 -33.48 35.25
N LYS A 270 -35.68 -34.66 35.06
CA LYS A 270 -37.13 -34.95 35.20
C LYS A 270 -37.37 -36.35 35.68
N LYS A 271 -38.56 -36.61 36.31
CA LYS A 271 -39.06 -37.95 36.53
C LYS A 271 -39.41 -38.56 35.18
N THR A 272 -39.35 -39.91 35.10
CA THR A 272 -39.70 -40.64 33.86
C THR A 272 -41.15 -40.40 33.42
N THR A 273 -42.05 -40.06 34.35
CA THR A 273 -43.45 -39.78 34.12
C THR A 273 -43.75 -38.29 33.85
N ALA A 274 -42.75 -37.42 33.99
CA ALA A 274 -42.93 -35.97 33.78
C ALA A 274 -42.65 -35.59 32.34
N THR A 275 -43.44 -34.64 31.80
CA THR A 275 -43.22 -34.05 30.48
C THR A 275 -42.12 -33.00 30.51
N ASP A 276 -42.03 -32.24 31.58
CA ASP A 276 -41.12 -31.07 31.70
C ASP A 276 -39.91 -31.35 32.53
N TYR A 277 -38.81 -30.68 32.19
CA TYR A 277 -37.55 -30.69 32.93
C TYR A 277 -37.54 -29.66 34.04
N THR A 278 -37.06 -30.01 35.20
CA THR A 278 -36.68 -29.06 36.25
C THR A 278 -35.21 -28.66 36.02
N GLN A 279 -34.91 -27.35 36.09
CA GLN A 279 -33.57 -26.82 35.99
C GLN A 279 -33.09 -26.34 37.35
N VAL A 280 -31.86 -26.69 37.69
CA VAL A 280 -31.16 -26.17 38.88
C VAL A 280 -29.80 -25.63 38.48
N THR A 281 -29.33 -24.57 39.17
CA THR A 281 -27.96 -24.06 39.02
C THR A 281 -27.06 -24.92 39.88
N MET A 282 -25.93 -25.34 39.28
CA MET A 282 -24.88 -26.11 39.97
C MET A 282 -23.87 -25.15 40.55
N SER A 283 -23.46 -25.32 41.77
CA SER A 283 -22.39 -24.57 42.46
C SER A 283 -21.09 -25.36 42.46
#